data_d930f011014cf59d275be5e4f8a2fc25
#
_entry.id   d930f011014cf59d275be5e4f8a2fc25
#
_cell.length_a   1.000
_cell.length_b   1.000
_cell.length_c   1.000
_cell.angle_alpha   90.00
_cell.angle_beta   90.00
_cell.angle_gamma   90.00
#
_symmetry.space_group_name_H-M   'P 1'
#
loop_
_entity.id
_entity.type
_entity.pdbx_description
1 polymer ?
#
loop_
_entity_poly.entity_id
_entity_poly.type
_entity_poly.pdbx_seq_one_letter_code
_entity_poly.pdbx_strand_id
1 'polypeptide(L)'
;MSYGVSAALQAAVFQQLVADAQVGTLSGGAIYDAVPSGTVPQTYVTLGPEEVREASDKTGQGTLHRFTVSVVSEAAGFGAAKTLAGAVCDALDGAPLTLDRGRLVGLWFERASARRTGTGGAIRQIDLRFRARVEDN
;
A
#
# COMPACT_ATOMS: atom_id res chain seq x y z
N MET A 1 3.58 -17.79 -16.40
CA MET A 1 3.72 -16.50 -15.71
C MET A 1 4.19 -16.73 -14.30
N SER A 2 4.77 -15.78 -13.65
CA SER A 2 5.42 -16.01 -12.37
C SER A 2 5.16 -14.89 -11.37
N TYR A 3 5.69 -15.05 -10.18
CA TYR A 3 5.66 -14.06 -9.12
C TYR A 3 6.80 -13.01 -9.25
N GLY A 4 7.56 -13.08 -10.34
CA GLY A 4 8.81 -12.33 -10.47
C GLY A 4 8.71 -10.81 -10.46
N VAL A 5 7.54 -10.25 -10.81
CA VAL A 5 7.35 -8.79 -10.81
C VAL A 5 6.93 -8.23 -9.45
N SER A 6 6.64 -9.08 -8.47
CA SER A 6 6.11 -8.62 -7.19
C SER A 6 7.06 -7.70 -6.42
N ALA A 7 8.35 -8.05 -6.38
CA ALA A 7 9.35 -7.22 -5.71
C ALA A 7 9.47 -5.84 -6.36
N ALA A 8 9.42 -5.78 -7.70
CA ALA A 8 9.49 -4.51 -8.42
C ALA A 8 8.25 -3.65 -8.16
N LEU A 9 7.07 -4.27 -8.10
CA LEU A 9 5.84 -3.57 -7.78
C LEU A 9 5.87 -3.00 -6.35
N GLN A 10 6.27 -3.81 -5.38
CA GLN A 10 6.36 -3.38 -3.98
C GLN A 10 7.34 -2.22 -3.82
N ALA A 11 8.50 -2.30 -4.46
CA ALA A 11 9.49 -1.22 -4.41
C ALA A 11 8.93 0.08 -4.99
N ALA A 12 8.21 0.00 -6.12
CA ALA A 12 7.63 1.19 -6.75
C ALA A 12 6.52 1.80 -5.88
N VAL A 13 5.68 0.98 -5.27
CA VAL A 13 4.64 1.45 -4.34
C VAL A 13 5.27 2.14 -3.13
N PHE A 14 6.27 1.53 -2.53
CA PHE A 14 6.98 2.09 -1.39
C PHE A 14 7.60 3.44 -1.73
N GLN A 15 8.30 3.52 -2.86
CA GLN A 15 8.93 4.76 -3.32
C GLN A 15 7.90 5.87 -3.58
N GLN A 16 6.77 5.53 -4.16
CA GLN A 16 5.70 6.48 -4.41
C GLN A 16 5.16 7.08 -3.10
N LEU A 17 4.96 6.25 -2.08
CA LEU A 17 4.50 6.71 -0.78
C LEU A 17 5.53 7.59 -0.10
N VAL A 18 6.80 7.20 -0.13
CA VAL A 18 7.90 7.98 0.48
C VAL A 18 8.06 9.33 -0.21
N ALA A 19 7.87 9.39 -1.52
CA ALA A 19 8.02 10.62 -2.30
C ALA A 19 6.82 11.56 -2.20
N ASP A 20 5.66 11.06 -1.75
CA ASP A 20 4.45 11.89 -1.68
C ASP A 20 4.51 12.84 -0.49
N ALA A 21 4.35 14.15 -0.76
CA ALA A 21 4.48 15.19 0.26
C ALA A 21 3.42 15.08 1.37
N GLN A 22 2.17 14.77 1.01
CA GLN A 22 1.09 14.66 1.98
C GLN A 22 1.25 13.42 2.86
N VAL A 23 1.56 12.28 2.26
CA VAL A 23 1.81 11.05 3.02
C VAL A 23 3.00 11.27 3.96
N GLY A 24 4.06 11.88 3.49
CA GLY A 24 5.24 12.20 4.31
C GLY A 24 4.91 13.09 5.48
N THR A 25 4.17 14.17 5.26
CA THR A 25 3.79 15.10 6.31
C THR A 25 2.88 14.46 7.35
N LEU A 26 1.83 13.75 6.90
CA LEU A 26 0.83 13.18 7.80
C LEU A 26 1.35 11.97 8.57
N SER A 27 2.32 11.23 8.03
CA SER A 27 2.93 10.08 8.70
C SER A 27 4.19 10.44 9.49
N GLY A 28 4.70 11.67 9.32
CA GLY A 28 6.00 12.04 9.87
C GLY A 28 7.14 11.26 9.26
N GLY A 29 6.97 10.75 8.04
CA GLY A 29 7.96 9.91 7.37
C GLY A 29 7.95 8.45 7.82
N ALA A 30 7.02 8.06 8.66
CA ALA A 30 6.92 6.70 9.20
C ALA A 30 6.20 5.78 8.20
N ILE A 31 6.92 5.34 7.19
CA ILE A 31 6.43 4.47 6.13
C ILE A 31 7.36 3.25 6.09
N TYR A 32 6.81 2.06 6.32
CA TYR A 32 7.60 0.85 6.51
C TYR A 32 7.21 -0.26 5.56
N ASP A 33 8.20 -0.94 5.00
CA ASP A 33 8.04 -2.27 4.42
C ASP A 33 7.90 -3.30 5.54
N ALA A 34 8.77 -3.19 6.54
CA ALA A 34 8.69 -3.98 7.76
C ALA A 34 8.72 -3.04 8.96
N VAL A 35 7.73 -3.15 9.83
CA VAL A 35 7.67 -2.31 11.04
C VAL A 35 8.86 -2.65 11.93
N PRO A 36 9.65 -1.64 12.36
CA PRO A 36 10.79 -1.91 13.21
C PRO A 36 10.37 -2.44 14.58
N SER A 37 11.22 -3.26 15.18
CA SER A 37 11.03 -3.70 16.57
C SER A 37 11.28 -2.55 17.53
N GLY A 38 10.68 -2.61 18.72
CA GLY A 38 10.82 -1.58 19.73
C GLY A 38 9.78 -0.48 19.59
N THR A 39 10.15 0.75 19.95
CA THR A 39 9.23 1.88 19.93
C THR A 39 8.96 2.32 18.49
N VAL A 40 7.68 2.40 18.11
CA VAL A 40 7.25 2.90 16.81
C VAL A 40 6.52 4.23 16.98
N PRO A 41 6.45 5.08 15.95
CA PRO A 41 5.64 6.30 15.99
C PRO A 41 4.18 6.01 16.28
N GLN A 42 3.47 7.00 16.81
CA GLN A 42 2.04 6.89 17.10
C GLN A 42 1.22 6.56 15.87
N THR A 43 1.60 7.11 14.73
CA THR A 43 0.91 6.90 13.46
C THR A 43 1.92 6.53 12.40
N TYR A 44 1.65 5.46 11.66
CA TYR A 44 2.54 5.01 10.59
C TYR A 44 1.78 4.28 9.49
N VAL A 45 2.47 4.12 8.35
CA VAL A 45 2.00 3.37 7.19
C VAL A 45 2.88 2.14 7.03
N THR A 46 2.29 0.99 6.75
CA THR A 46 3.04 -0.23 6.48
C THR A 46 2.44 -1.00 5.31
N LEU A 47 3.30 -1.65 4.55
CA LEU A 47 2.87 -2.54 3.48
C LEU A 47 2.43 -3.87 4.11
N GLY A 48 1.37 -4.44 3.57
CA GLY A 48 0.75 -5.62 4.15
C GLY A 48 0.69 -6.81 3.20
N PRO A 49 -0.26 -7.73 3.46
CA PRO A 49 -0.42 -8.94 2.67
C PRO A 49 -0.68 -8.68 1.19
N GLU A 50 -0.28 -9.64 0.39
CA GLU A 50 -0.48 -9.62 -1.06
C GLU A 50 -1.00 -10.96 -1.53
N GLU A 51 -1.84 -10.92 -2.56
CA GLU A 51 -2.29 -12.09 -3.31
C GLU A 51 -2.03 -11.82 -4.79
N VAL A 52 -1.45 -12.76 -5.49
CA VAL A 52 -1.09 -12.62 -6.90
C VAL A 52 -1.77 -13.73 -7.70
N ARG A 53 -2.40 -13.36 -8.81
CA ARG A 53 -3.08 -14.29 -9.70
C ARG A 53 -2.60 -14.12 -11.13
N GLU A 54 -2.55 -15.24 -11.86
CA GLU A 54 -2.29 -15.25 -13.29
C GLU A 54 -3.38 -14.47 -14.04
N ALA A 55 -2.97 -13.59 -14.94
CA ALA A 55 -3.88 -12.76 -15.70
C ALA A 55 -3.35 -12.49 -17.12
N SER A 56 -2.69 -13.49 -17.70
CA SER A 56 -2.18 -13.41 -19.06
C SER A 56 -3.32 -13.39 -20.08
N ASP A 57 -3.06 -12.75 -21.21
CA ASP A 57 -3.97 -12.73 -22.34
C ASP A 57 -3.23 -13.17 -23.62
N LYS A 58 -3.87 -13.01 -24.78
CA LYS A 58 -3.30 -13.46 -26.06
C LYS A 58 -2.07 -12.67 -26.48
N THR A 59 -1.89 -11.44 -25.96
CA THR A 59 -0.84 -10.54 -26.41
C THR A 59 0.27 -10.34 -25.42
N GLY A 60 0.11 -10.82 -24.17
CA GLY A 60 1.14 -10.65 -23.16
C GLY A 60 0.89 -11.48 -21.91
N GLN A 61 1.95 -11.64 -21.14
CA GLN A 61 1.92 -12.32 -19.86
C GLN A 61 1.69 -11.29 -18.76
N GLY A 62 0.68 -11.51 -17.95
CA GLY A 62 0.32 -10.59 -16.89
C GLY A 62 -0.04 -11.28 -15.60
N THR A 63 0.03 -10.52 -14.52
CA THR A 63 -0.43 -10.92 -13.21
C THR A 63 -1.29 -9.82 -12.60
N LEU A 64 -2.24 -10.25 -11.81
CA LEU A 64 -3.08 -9.35 -11.03
C LEU A 64 -2.67 -9.46 -9.58
N HIS A 65 -2.26 -8.33 -9.02
CA HIS A 65 -1.80 -8.23 -7.63
C HIS A 65 -2.85 -7.50 -6.81
N ARG A 66 -3.30 -8.15 -5.75
CA ARG A 66 -4.09 -7.48 -4.71
C ARG A 66 -3.21 -7.34 -3.49
N PHE A 67 -2.93 -6.12 -3.09
CA PHE A 67 -2.07 -5.86 -1.95
C PHE A 67 -2.71 -4.85 -1.00
N THR A 68 -2.28 -4.89 0.25
CA THR A 68 -2.81 -4.06 1.31
C THR A 68 -1.77 -3.06 1.77
N VAL A 69 -2.19 -1.80 1.92
CA VAL A 69 -1.42 -0.78 2.63
C VAL A 69 -2.21 -0.46 3.89
N SER A 70 -1.58 -0.58 5.03
CA SER A 70 -2.24 -0.35 6.32
C SER A 70 -1.77 0.96 6.93
N VAL A 71 -2.74 1.71 7.45
CA VAL A 71 -2.50 2.90 8.27
C VAL A 71 -2.84 2.54 9.70
N VAL A 72 -1.88 2.73 10.60
CA VAL A 72 -2.01 2.35 12.02
C VAL A 72 -1.81 3.59 12.86
N SER A 73 -2.72 3.84 13.81
CA SER A 73 -2.65 5.04 14.65
C SER A 73 -3.16 4.76 16.05
N GLU A 74 -2.45 5.29 17.03
CA GLU A 74 -2.89 5.33 18.44
C GLU A 74 -3.55 6.66 18.79
N ALA A 75 -3.69 7.58 17.83
CA ALA A 75 -4.35 8.85 18.05
C ALA A 75 -5.82 8.63 18.45
N ALA A 76 -6.36 9.52 19.26
CA ALA A 76 -7.77 9.46 19.65
C ALA A 76 -8.68 9.61 18.43
N GLY A 77 -9.66 8.71 18.30
CA GLY A 77 -10.58 8.70 17.17
C GLY A 77 -9.93 8.25 15.86
N PHE A 78 -10.69 8.31 14.77
CA PHE A 78 -10.25 7.88 13.44
C PHE A 78 -9.81 9.03 12.53
N GLY A 79 -9.94 10.28 12.96
CA GLY A 79 -9.68 11.44 12.09
C GLY A 79 -8.30 11.44 11.48
N ALA A 80 -7.26 11.30 12.30
CA ALA A 80 -5.87 11.29 11.82
C ALA A 80 -5.60 10.10 10.90
N ALA A 81 -6.07 8.91 11.27
CA ALA A 81 -5.88 7.71 10.47
C ALA A 81 -6.58 7.81 9.13
N LYS A 82 -7.80 8.32 9.10
CA LYS A 82 -8.59 8.47 7.85
C LYS A 82 -7.99 9.53 6.94
N THR A 83 -7.47 10.62 7.49
CA THR A 83 -6.82 11.65 6.70
C THR A 83 -5.56 11.11 6.02
N LEU A 84 -4.74 10.37 6.76
CA LEU A 84 -3.56 9.72 6.19
C LEU A 84 -3.93 8.66 5.16
N ALA A 85 -4.95 7.84 5.45
CA ALA A 85 -5.42 6.83 4.50
C ALA A 85 -5.90 7.44 3.19
N GLY A 86 -6.60 8.57 3.27
CA GLY A 86 -7.02 9.33 2.08
C GLY A 86 -5.82 9.80 1.25
N ALA A 87 -4.78 10.30 1.92
CA ALA A 87 -3.56 10.72 1.23
C ALA A 87 -2.85 9.54 0.55
N VAL A 88 -2.83 8.37 1.20
CA VAL A 88 -2.27 7.15 0.59
C VAL A 88 -3.05 6.79 -0.68
N CYS A 89 -4.37 6.82 -0.63
CA CYS A 89 -5.20 6.57 -1.81
C CYS A 89 -4.91 7.58 -2.93
N ASP A 90 -4.82 8.85 -2.60
CA ASP A 90 -4.53 9.89 -3.60
C ASP A 90 -3.16 9.69 -4.24
N ALA A 91 -2.20 9.18 -3.49
CA ALA A 91 -0.84 8.92 -4.00
C ALA A 91 -0.78 7.71 -4.91
N LEU A 92 -1.61 6.71 -4.68
CA LEU A 92 -1.50 5.42 -5.38
C LEU A 92 -2.56 5.19 -6.45
N ASP A 93 -3.81 5.62 -6.24
CA ASP A 93 -4.90 5.32 -7.17
C ASP A 93 -4.66 5.99 -8.52
N GLY A 94 -4.53 5.17 -9.55
CA GLY A 94 -4.24 5.65 -10.90
C GLY A 94 -2.80 6.10 -11.13
N ALA A 95 -1.90 5.92 -10.17
CA ALA A 95 -0.52 6.40 -10.31
C ALA A 95 0.25 5.64 -11.39
N PRO A 96 0.96 6.35 -12.29
CA PRO A 96 1.74 5.70 -13.36
C PRO A 96 3.13 5.34 -12.85
N LEU A 97 3.25 4.27 -12.07
CA LEU A 97 4.52 3.86 -11.49
C LEU A 97 5.43 3.22 -12.55
N THR A 98 6.73 3.48 -12.44
CA THR A 98 7.76 2.81 -13.23
C THR A 98 8.34 1.67 -12.42
N LEU A 99 8.33 0.47 -12.98
CA LEU A 99 8.85 -0.73 -12.34
C LEU A 99 10.22 -1.09 -12.90
N ASP A 100 11.11 -1.60 -12.07
CA ASP A 100 12.42 -2.10 -12.50
C ASP A 100 12.30 -3.38 -13.33
N ARG A 101 11.20 -4.11 -13.15
CA ARG A 101 10.88 -5.27 -13.95
C ARG A 101 9.39 -5.25 -14.26
N GLY A 102 9.04 -5.50 -15.50
CA GLY A 102 7.66 -5.50 -15.94
C GLY A 102 7.12 -4.09 -16.16
N ARG A 103 5.85 -4.01 -16.50
CA ARG A 103 5.17 -2.75 -16.80
C ARG A 103 3.84 -2.71 -16.06
N LEU A 104 3.60 -1.63 -15.32
CA LEU A 104 2.31 -1.42 -14.67
C LEU A 104 1.27 -1.01 -15.71
N VAL A 105 0.24 -1.83 -15.89
CA VAL A 105 -0.89 -1.51 -16.74
C VAL A 105 -1.84 -0.55 -16.03
N GLY A 106 -2.10 -0.80 -14.76
CA GLY A 106 -2.94 0.06 -13.95
C GLY A 106 -2.86 -0.30 -12.47
N LEU A 107 -3.22 0.66 -11.65
CA LEU A 107 -3.23 0.53 -10.19
C LEU A 107 -4.48 1.24 -9.68
N TRP A 108 -5.33 0.51 -8.97
CA TRP A 108 -6.64 1.00 -8.55
C TRP A 108 -6.91 0.71 -7.09
N PHE A 109 -7.51 1.67 -6.41
CA PHE A 109 -8.10 1.42 -5.11
C PHE A 109 -9.29 0.45 -5.26
N GLU A 110 -9.36 -0.55 -4.38
CA GLU A 110 -10.40 -1.56 -4.45
C GLU A 110 -11.36 -1.46 -3.26
N ARG A 111 -10.83 -1.42 -2.04
CA ARG A 111 -11.67 -1.30 -0.84
C ARG A 111 -10.85 -0.91 0.38
N ALA A 112 -11.54 -0.47 1.42
CA ALA A 112 -10.93 -0.14 2.70
C ALA A 112 -11.76 -0.71 3.84
N SER A 113 -11.09 -0.99 4.94
CA SER A 113 -11.71 -1.47 6.17
C SER A 113 -11.04 -0.75 7.34
N ALA A 114 -11.84 -0.18 8.22
CA ALA A 114 -11.36 0.55 9.40
C ALA A 114 -11.84 -0.18 10.65
N ARG A 115 -10.94 -0.44 11.59
CA ARG A 115 -11.26 -1.17 12.82
C ARG A 115 -10.37 -0.74 13.97
N ARG A 116 -10.80 -1.06 15.18
CA ARG A 116 -9.97 -0.93 16.37
C ARG A 116 -9.29 -2.26 16.65
N THR A 117 -8.02 -2.19 17.05
CA THR A 117 -7.23 -3.34 17.46
C THR A 117 -6.46 -3.03 18.74
N GLY A 118 -5.68 -3.99 19.21
CA GLY A 118 -4.88 -3.82 20.41
C GLY A 118 -5.69 -3.94 21.69
N THR A 119 -5.02 -3.83 22.81
CA THR A 119 -5.63 -3.93 24.15
C THR A 119 -6.60 -2.78 24.35
N GLY A 120 -7.85 -3.11 24.67
CA GLY A 120 -8.89 -2.10 24.89
C GLY A 120 -9.30 -1.33 23.64
N GLY A 121 -8.91 -1.78 22.44
CA GLY A 121 -9.20 -1.08 21.20
C GLY A 121 -8.42 0.22 21.05
N ALA A 122 -7.22 0.30 21.62
CA ALA A 122 -6.41 1.51 21.64
C ALA A 122 -5.82 1.89 20.28
N ILE A 123 -5.74 0.93 19.36
CA ILE A 123 -5.14 1.13 18.05
C ILE A 123 -6.24 1.23 17.00
N ARG A 124 -6.16 2.22 16.12
CA ARG A 124 -7.01 2.34 14.94
C ARG A 124 -6.19 1.86 13.76
N GLN A 125 -6.76 0.94 13.00
CA GLN A 125 -6.12 0.41 11.81
C GLN A 125 -7.05 0.50 10.62
N ILE A 126 -6.53 1.03 9.52
CA ILE A 126 -7.24 1.11 8.25
C ILE A 126 -6.44 0.32 7.24
N ASP A 127 -7.05 -0.71 6.67
CA ASP A 127 -6.44 -1.52 5.62
C ASP A 127 -7.01 -1.05 4.29
N LEU A 128 -6.12 -0.56 3.43
CA LEU A 128 -6.46 -0.12 2.08
C LEU A 128 -6.05 -1.20 1.11
N ARG A 129 -7.00 -1.72 0.36
CA ARG A 129 -6.72 -2.75 -0.64
C ARG A 129 -6.66 -2.14 -2.02
N PHE A 130 -5.57 -2.44 -2.71
CA PHE A 130 -5.33 -1.99 -4.08
C PHE A 130 -5.21 -3.19 -5.01
N ARG A 131 -5.54 -2.94 -6.27
CA ARG A 131 -5.41 -3.92 -7.33
C ARG A 131 -4.48 -3.34 -8.39
N ALA A 132 -3.46 -4.11 -8.75
CA ALA A 132 -2.50 -3.73 -9.78
C ALA A 132 -2.44 -4.82 -10.85
N ARG A 133 -2.53 -4.41 -12.13
CA ARG A 133 -2.25 -5.30 -13.23
C ARG A 133 -0.86 -4.99 -13.76
N VAL A 134 -0.02 -6.01 -13.83
CA VAL A 134 1.37 -5.90 -14.26
C VAL A 134 1.63 -6.88 -15.40
N GLU A 135 2.31 -6.42 -16.43
CA GLU A 135 2.80 -7.27 -17.52
C GLU A 135 4.29 -7.47 -17.39
N ASP A 136 4.75 -8.71 -17.57
CA ASP A 136 6.17 -9.10 -17.49
C ASP A 136 6.64 -9.56 -18.86
N ASN A 137 6.93 -8.61 -19.70
CA ASN A 137 7.36 -8.87 -21.08
C ASN A 137 8.84 -8.63 -21.25
#